data_5d8990301aaa42499aa62e41e5277833
#
_entry.id   5d8990301aaa42499aa62e41e5277833
#
_cell.length_a   1.000
_cell.length_b   1.000
_cell.length_c   1.000
_cell.angle_alpha   90.00
_cell.angle_beta   90.00
_cell.angle_gamma   90.00
#
_symmetry.space_group_name_H-M   'P 1'
#
loop_
_entity.id
_entity.type
_entity.pdbx_description
1 polymer ?
#
loop_
_entity_poly.entity_id
_entity_poly.type
_entity_poly.pdbx_seq_one_letter_code
_entity_poly.pdbx_strand_id
1 'polypeptide(L)' 'MQLMSIEDLATYIGVSKRTIYKYIASGDCPPYIKLSTKNINFDRADVDAWLESKKVQPKTMKGKYNDS' A
#
# COMPACT_ATOMS: atom_id res chain seq x y z
N MET A 1 8.37 -16.26 2.60
CA MET A 1 7.46 -15.18 2.98
C MET A 1 8.17 -14.14 3.83
N GLN A 2 8.03 -12.91 3.51
CA GLN A 2 8.66 -11.85 4.27
C GLN A 2 7.58 -10.97 4.89
N LEU A 3 7.43 -11.06 6.18
CA LEU A 3 6.35 -10.34 6.85
C LEU A 3 6.76 -8.92 7.22
N MET A 4 5.83 -8.01 7.08
CA MET A 4 6.01 -6.60 7.41
C MET A 4 4.92 -6.19 8.37
N SER A 5 5.28 -5.46 9.39
CA SER A 5 4.29 -4.91 10.32
C SER A 5 3.64 -3.70 9.67
N ILE A 6 2.63 -3.14 10.29
CA ILE A 6 2.01 -1.91 9.81
C ILE A 6 3.04 -0.80 9.75
N GLU A 7 3.91 -0.73 10.75
CA GLU A 7 4.95 0.28 10.79
C GLU A 7 5.94 0.07 9.65
N ASP A 8 6.33 -1.18 9.40
CA ASP A 8 7.25 -1.48 8.31
C ASP A 8 6.62 -1.12 6.96
N LEU A 9 5.34 -1.40 6.78
CA LEU A 9 4.64 -1.07 5.55
C LEU A 9 4.59 0.43 5.36
N ALA A 10 4.28 1.17 6.42
CA ALA A 10 4.21 2.63 6.34
C ALA A 10 5.55 3.19 5.87
N THR A 11 6.64 2.69 6.42
CA THR A 11 7.97 3.12 6.04
C THR A 11 8.27 2.73 4.59
N TYR A 12 7.89 1.53 4.21
CA TYR A 12 8.19 1.00 2.87
C TYR A 12 7.55 1.84 1.78
N ILE A 13 6.30 2.24 1.98
CA ILE A 13 5.60 3.00 0.95
C ILE A 13 5.59 4.51 1.22
N GLY A 14 6.18 4.94 2.33
CA GLY A 14 6.36 6.36 2.58
C GLY A 14 5.15 7.11 3.09
N VAL A 15 4.31 6.46 3.86
CA VAL A 15 3.12 7.12 4.43
C VAL A 15 3.11 6.92 5.94
N SER A 16 2.17 7.55 6.63
CA SER A 16 2.05 7.37 8.07
C SER A 16 1.28 6.11 8.39
N LYS A 17 1.43 5.62 9.62
CA LYS A 17 0.67 4.46 10.08
C LYS A 17 -0.82 4.76 10.00
N ARG A 18 -1.18 5.99 10.28
CA ARG A 18 -2.58 6.39 10.23
C ARG A 18 -3.14 6.17 8.83
N THR A 19 -2.37 6.46 7.81
CA THR A 19 -2.79 6.26 6.44
C THR A 19 -2.98 4.77 6.14
N ILE A 20 -2.13 3.91 6.71
CA ILE A 20 -2.28 2.47 6.54
C ILE A 20 -3.62 2.02 7.16
N TYR A 21 -3.94 2.51 8.35
CA TYR A 21 -5.21 2.16 8.97
C TYR A 21 -6.40 2.64 8.13
N LYS A 22 -6.25 3.76 7.46
CA LYS A 22 -7.31 4.25 6.58
C LYS A 22 -7.48 3.31 5.38
N TYR A 23 -6.40 2.80 4.82
CA TYR A 23 -6.48 1.85 3.73
C TYR A 23 -7.19 0.57 4.18
N ILE A 24 -6.84 0.09 5.36
CA ILE A 24 -7.47 -1.11 5.89
C ILE A 24 -8.98 -0.87 6.09
N ALA A 25 -9.33 0.27 6.65
CA ALA A 25 -10.72 0.59 6.92
C ALA A 25 -11.53 0.73 5.63
N SER A 26 -10.91 1.22 4.56
CA SER A 26 -11.62 1.40 3.32
C SER A 26 -11.71 0.11 2.51
N GLY A 27 -10.95 -0.90 2.89
CA GLY A 27 -10.93 -2.15 2.15
C GLY A 27 -9.97 -2.15 0.98
N ASP A 28 -9.25 -1.05 0.73
CA ASP A 28 -8.32 -0.98 -0.36
C ASP A 28 -6.91 -1.05 0.22
N CYS A 29 -6.47 -2.23 0.50
CA CYS A 29 -5.17 -2.46 1.09
C CYS A 29 -4.62 -3.80 0.59
N PRO A 30 -3.34 -4.07 0.79
CA PRO A 30 -2.81 -5.38 0.43
C PRO A 30 -3.44 -6.45 1.31
N PRO A 31 -3.48 -7.69 0.88
CA PRO A 31 -3.93 -8.77 1.75
C PRO A 31 -3.08 -8.79 3.01
N TYR A 32 -3.67 -9.08 4.14
CA TYR A 32 -2.91 -9.07 5.38
C TYR A 32 -3.26 -10.28 6.24
N ILE A 33 -2.35 -10.59 7.16
CA ILE A 33 -2.50 -11.70 8.07
C ILE A 33 -2.81 -11.09 9.42
N LYS A 34 -3.97 -11.42 9.99
CA LYS A 34 -4.35 -10.88 11.28
C LYS A 34 -4.17 -11.95 12.33
N LEU A 35 -3.09 -11.88 13.06
CA LEU A 35 -2.82 -12.85 14.11
C LEU A 35 -3.61 -12.54 15.37
N SER A 36 -3.88 -11.27 15.60
CA SER A 36 -4.70 -10.84 16.72
C SER A 36 -5.17 -9.44 16.41
N THR A 37 -6.01 -8.87 17.26
CA THR A 37 -6.54 -7.53 17.04
C THR A 37 -5.43 -6.51 16.81
N LYS A 38 -4.32 -6.67 17.48
CA LYS A 38 -3.24 -5.73 17.33
C LYS A 38 -2.06 -6.20 16.53
N ASN A 39 -2.10 -7.42 16.03
CA ASN A 39 -0.95 -7.97 15.33
C ASN A 39 -1.30 -8.28 13.88
N ILE A 40 -1.15 -7.28 13.04
CA ILE A 40 -1.45 -7.37 11.63
C ILE A 40 -0.14 -7.33 10.86
N ASN A 41 0.05 -8.26 9.94
CA ASN A 41 1.25 -8.35 9.14
C ASN A 41 0.91 -8.46 7.67
N PHE A 42 1.80 -8.03 6.81
CA PHE A 42 1.63 -8.09 5.38
C PHE A 42 2.78 -8.86 4.78
N ASP A 43 2.52 -9.64 3.74
CA ASP A 43 3.58 -10.34 3.04
C ASP A 43 4.10 -9.37 2.00
N ARG A 44 5.38 -9.17 1.92
CA ARG A 44 5.99 -8.23 1.00
C ARG A 44 5.58 -8.47 -0.45
N ALA A 45 5.45 -9.71 -0.87
CA ALA A 45 5.04 -10.03 -2.23
C ALA A 45 3.64 -9.51 -2.51
N ASP A 46 2.75 -9.61 -1.53
CA ASP A 46 1.38 -9.12 -1.67
C ASP A 46 1.37 -7.59 -1.70
N VAL A 47 2.22 -6.96 -0.92
CA VAL A 47 2.33 -5.51 -0.90
C VAL A 47 2.81 -5.02 -2.26
N ASP A 48 3.82 -5.67 -2.82
CA ASP A 48 4.35 -5.26 -4.11
C ASP A 48 3.31 -5.43 -5.22
N ALA A 49 2.53 -6.50 -5.17
CA ALA A 49 1.47 -6.72 -6.15
C ALA A 49 0.37 -5.64 -6.02
N TRP A 50 0.05 -5.26 -4.78
CA TRP A 50 -0.95 -4.22 -4.55
C TRP A 50 -0.44 -2.87 -5.08
N LEU A 51 0.83 -2.56 -4.87
CA LEU A 51 1.42 -1.33 -5.39
C LEU A 51 1.41 -1.34 -6.91
N GLU A 52 1.68 -2.49 -7.50
CA GLU A 52 1.68 -2.60 -8.94
C GLU A 52 0.29 -2.29 -9.49
N SER A 53 -0.75 -2.72 -8.80
CA SER A 53 -2.12 -2.48 -9.23
C SER A 53 -2.50 -1.01 -9.13
N LYS A 54 -1.73 -0.20 -8.40
CA LYS A 54 -2.02 1.22 -8.24
C LYS A 54 -1.29 2.08 -9.26
N LYS A 55 -0.43 1.49 -10.07
CA LYS A 55 0.30 2.28 -11.05
C LYS A 55 -0.66 2.81 -12.10
N VAL A 56 -0.50 4.08 -12.43
CA VAL A 56 -1.28 4.70 -13.46
C VAL A 56 -0.36 4.96 -14.63
N GLN A 57 -0.74 4.44 -15.80
CA GLN A 57 0.07 4.62 -16.98
C GLN A 57 -0.39 5.87 -17.66
N PRO A 58 0.36 6.93 -17.62
CA PRO A 58 -0.12 8.17 -18.24
C PRO A 58 -0.11 7.98 -19.75
N LYS A 59 -1.28 8.07 -20.31
CA LYS A 59 -1.39 7.89 -21.60
C LYS A 59 -0.85 8.88 -22.40
N THR A 60 -0.92 9.97 -22.21
CA THR A 60 -0.51 10.89 -23.01
C THR A 60 0.39 11.58 -22.46
N MET A 61 1.12 11.61 -22.34
CA MET A 61 1.91 12.23 -21.73
C MET A 61 2.11 13.36 -22.27
N LYS A 62 1.86 13.72 -23.02
CA LYS A 62 1.92 14.69 -23.51
C LYS A 62 1.72 15.65 -22.90
N GLY A 63 2.03 15.88 -22.40
CA GLY A 63 1.94 16.76 -21.74
C GLY A 63 1.06 17.38 -21.31
N LYS A 64 0.73 17.51 -21.07
CA LYS A 64 -0.04 18.01 -20.56
C LYS A 64 -0.23 17.94 -19.38
N TYR A 65 0.15 17.87 -18.81
CA TYR A 65 -0.07 17.80 -17.72
C TYR A 65 0.29 18.65 -17.00
N ASN A 66 0.43 19.01 -17.09
CA ASN A 66 0.70 19.63 -16.44
C ASN A 66 0.24 20.23 -15.80
N ASP A 67 -0.04 20.35 -15.73
CA ASP A 67 -0.48 20.72 -15.14
C ASP A 67 -0.70 20.57 -14.58
N SER A 68 -0.52 20.42 -14.61
CA SER A 68 -0.70 20.07 -14.15
C SER A 68 -0.60 20.01 -13.80
#